data_456bb2a214befb947fb4c58a71178621
#
_entry.id   456bb2a214befb947fb4c58a71178621
#
_cell.length_a   1.000
_cell.length_b   1.000
_cell.length_c   1.000
_cell.angle_alpha   90.00
_cell.angle_beta   90.00
_cell.angle_gamma   90.00
#
_symmetry.space_group_name_H-M   'P 1'
#
loop_
_entity.id
_entity.type
_entity.pdbx_description
1 polymer ?
#
loop_
_entity_poly.entity_id
_entity_poly.type
_entity_poly.pdbx_seq_one_letter_code
_entity_poly.pdbx_strand_id
1 'polypeptide(L)'
;RYHATAIERNEHLVRCLVYIDLNMVRAGVVTHPAEWEMNGYNEIQNPPDRYAIIDRHSLFDACGFPDYGSFAEQHRKWVEDALKKGMNREGHWTESIAVGSSAFITDTQRKMGCSAKGRKLEEQVAGTSFLREDAEPYHAHFTGKSEVLSPGNAFFWDD
;
A
#
# COMPACT_ATOMS: atom_id res chain seq x y z
N ARG A 1 -0.19 -12.25 -9.38
CA ARG A 1 0.67 -12.56 -8.22
C ARG A 1 0.39 -11.53 -7.12
N TYR A 2 0.15 -11.99 -5.92
CA TYR A 2 -0.01 -11.09 -4.77
C TYR A 2 1.31 -10.39 -4.45
N HIS A 3 1.28 -9.06 -4.28
CA HIS A 3 2.42 -8.26 -3.87
C HIS A 3 2.14 -7.70 -2.48
N ALA A 4 3.10 -7.82 -1.58
CA ALA A 4 3.02 -7.28 -0.23
C ALA A 4 4.26 -6.46 0.06
N THR A 5 4.05 -5.28 0.63
CA THR A 5 5.12 -4.38 1.07
C THR A 5 5.22 -4.41 2.59
N ALA A 6 6.41 -4.69 3.12
CA ALA A 6 6.69 -4.54 4.55
C ALA A 6 6.89 -3.07 4.88
N ILE A 7 6.18 -2.57 5.90
CA ILE A 7 6.24 -1.15 6.28
C ILE A 7 6.73 -1.05 7.71
N GLU A 8 7.70 -0.16 7.93
CA GLU A 8 8.19 0.14 9.27
C GLU A 8 7.10 0.82 10.10
N ARG A 9 7.05 0.51 11.40
CA ARG A 9 6.10 1.11 12.36
C ARG A 9 6.31 2.62 12.49
N ASN A 10 5.43 3.27 13.22
CA ASN A 10 5.43 4.70 13.49
C ASN A 10 5.21 5.55 12.21
N GLU A 11 6.09 6.49 11.92
CA GLU A 11 5.92 7.48 10.87
C GLU A 11 5.66 6.89 9.47
N HIS A 12 6.38 5.82 9.09
CA HIS A 12 6.21 5.20 7.78
C HIS A 12 4.84 4.52 7.64
N LEU A 13 4.39 3.86 8.72
CA LEU A 13 3.05 3.26 8.74
C LEU A 13 1.96 4.31 8.63
N VAL A 14 2.08 5.41 9.35
CA VAL A 14 1.14 6.56 9.29
C VAL A 14 1.05 7.11 7.87
N ARG A 15 2.18 7.35 7.21
CA ARG A 15 2.21 7.83 5.82
C ARG A 15 1.52 6.85 4.86
N CYS A 16 1.75 5.56 5.07
CA CYS A 16 1.10 4.52 4.28
C CYS A 16 -0.41 4.50 4.48
N LEU A 17 -0.90 4.66 5.72
CA LEU A 17 -2.33 4.74 6.02
C LEU A 17 -2.99 5.89 5.29
N VAL A 18 -2.43 7.09 5.41
CA VAL A 18 -2.93 8.28 4.67
C VAL A 18 -2.91 8.03 3.15
N TYR A 19 -1.86 7.41 2.64
CA TYR A 19 -1.78 7.05 1.22
C TYR A 19 -2.90 6.10 0.80
N ILE A 20 -3.22 5.09 1.61
CA ILE A 20 -4.29 4.12 1.35
C ILE A 20 -5.66 4.81 1.39
N ASP A 21 -5.93 5.61 2.39
CA ASP A 21 -7.22 6.29 2.56
C ASP A 21 -7.53 7.25 1.42
N LEU A 22 -6.50 7.88 0.85
CA LEU A 22 -6.64 8.78 -0.28
C LEU A 22 -6.70 8.09 -1.66
N ASN A 23 -6.70 6.75 -1.72
CA ASN A 23 -6.70 6.03 -3.00
C ASN A 23 -7.88 6.41 -3.89
N MET A 24 -9.10 6.45 -3.34
CA MET A 24 -10.30 6.75 -4.12
C MET A 24 -10.40 8.23 -4.49
N VAL A 25 -9.80 9.11 -3.69
CA VAL A 25 -9.68 10.54 -4.02
C VAL A 25 -8.68 10.72 -5.18
N ARG A 26 -7.52 10.05 -5.14
CA ARG A 26 -6.55 10.07 -6.26
C ARG A 26 -7.12 9.48 -7.55
N ALA A 27 -7.99 8.50 -7.44
CA ALA A 27 -8.70 7.93 -8.59
C ALA A 27 -9.82 8.84 -9.14
N GLY A 28 -10.11 9.97 -8.48
CA GLY A 28 -11.16 10.91 -8.88
C GLY A 28 -12.59 10.40 -8.66
N VAL A 29 -12.75 9.37 -7.81
CA VAL A 29 -14.07 8.78 -7.53
C VAL A 29 -14.83 9.59 -6.48
N VAL A 30 -14.11 10.10 -5.47
CA VAL A 30 -14.64 10.93 -4.39
C VAL A 30 -13.74 12.15 -4.18
N THR A 31 -14.21 13.17 -3.47
CA THR A 31 -13.44 14.37 -3.15
C THR A 31 -12.79 14.29 -1.77
N HIS A 32 -13.35 13.47 -0.87
CA HIS A 32 -12.85 13.22 0.46
C HIS A 32 -13.01 11.74 0.83
N PRO A 33 -12.06 11.12 1.57
CA PRO A 33 -12.14 9.70 1.90
C PRO A 33 -13.38 9.33 2.72
N ALA A 34 -13.95 10.25 3.49
CA ALA A 34 -15.22 10.02 4.21
C ALA A 34 -16.41 9.68 3.30
N GLU A 35 -16.37 10.08 2.04
CA GLU A 35 -17.43 9.82 1.06
C GLU A 35 -17.38 8.38 0.52
N TRP A 36 -16.27 7.67 0.72
CA TRP A 36 -16.12 6.29 0.30
C TRP A 36 -16.40 5.35 1.47
N GLU A 37 -17.58 4.73 1.48
CA GLU A 37 -18.07 3.91 2.59
C GLU A 37 -17.14 2.74 2.93
N MET A 38 -16.51 2.12 1.92
CA MET A 38 -15.67 0.93 2.07
C MET A 38 -14.19 1.28 2.26
N ASN A 39 -13.85 2.22 3.14
CA ASN A 39 -12.46 2.56 3.41
C ASN A 39 -12.12 2.55 4.90
N GLY A 40 -10.81 2.40 5.22
CA GLY A 40 -10.32 2.38 6.59
C GLY A 40 -10.48 3.72 7.31
N TYR A 41 -10.49 4.83 6.58
CA TYR A 41 -10.69 6.16 7.16
C TYR A 41 -11.99 6.24 7.98
N ASN A 42 -13.10 5.77 7.43
CA ASN A 42 -14.40 5.81 8.11
C ASN A 42 -14.41 4.94 9.37
N GLU A 43 -13.80 3.76 9.32
CA GLU A 43 -13.70 2.89 10.49
C GLU A 43 -12.76 3.48 11.56
N ILE A 44 -11.70 4.18 11.16
CA ILE A 44 -10.81 4.89 12.09
C ILE A 44 -11.51 6.09 12.72
N GLN A 45 -12.28 6.85 11.97
CA GLN A 45 -12.93 8.06 12.50
C GLN A 45 -14.21 7.76 13.29
N ASN A 46 -14.96 6.76 12.86
CA ASN A 46 -16.24 6.36 13.43
C ASN A 46 -16.26 4.84 13.63
N PRO A 47 -15.52 4.31 14.61
CA PRO A 47 -15.37 2.87 14.79
C PRO A 47 -16.71 2.21 15.10
N PRO A 48 -17.08 1.12 14.39
CA PRO A 48 -18.30 0.40 14.65
C PRO A 48 -18.24 -0.33 15.99
N ASP A 49 -19.40 -0.49 16.65
CA ASP A 49 -19.52 -1.24 17.88
C ASP A 49 -19.36 -2.75 17.66
N ARG A 50 -19.71 -3.23 16.46
CA ARG A 50 -19.65 -4.65 16.07
C ARG A 50 -19.03 -4.78 14.68
N TYR A 51 -18.41 -5.93 14.44
CA TYR A 51 -17.82 -6.29 13.14
C TYR A 51 -16.72 -5.33 12.68
N ALA A 52 -15.96 -4.76 13.63
CA ALA A 52 -14.77 -3.99 13.30
C ALA A 52 -13.75 -4.88 12.56
N ILE A 53 -13.23 -4.36 11.45
CA ILE A 53 -12.17 -5.02 10.67
C ILE A 53 -10.79 -4.62 11.22
N ILE A 54 -10.67 -3.36 11.67
CA ILE A 54 -9.41 -2.81 12.18
C ILE A 54 -9.27 -3.13 13.67
N ASP A 55 -8.18 -3.80 14.04
CA ASP A 55 -7.75 -3.87 15.43
C ASP A 55 -7.18 -2.52 15.85
N ARG A 56 -8.02 -1.74 16.50
CA ARG A 56 -7.71 -0.37 16.91
C ARG A 56 -6.51 -0.29 17.85
N HIS A 57 -6.41 -1.25 18.79
CA HIS A 57 -5.32 -1.26 19.75
C HIS A 57 -3.98 -1.48 19.06
N SER A 58 -3.90 -2.50 18.23
CA SER A 58 -2.70 -2.80 17.46
C SER A 58 -2.34 -1.67 16.49
N LEU A 59 -3.34 -0.99 15.93
CA LEU A 59 -3.13 0.10 14.99
C LEU A 59 -2.47 1.32 15.64
N PHE A 60 -3.07 1.88 16.70
CA PHE A 60 -2.49 3.09 17.32
C PHE A 60 -1.15 2.81 17.99
N ASP A 61 -0.96 1.61 18.58
CA ASP A 61 0.33 1.20 19.12
C ASP A 61 1.39 1.10 18.02
N ALA A 62 1.06 0.48 16.89
CA ALA A 62 1.96 0.40 15.74
C ALA A 62 2.31 1.78 15.14
N CYS A 63 1.43 2.77 15.27
CA CYS A 63 1.66 4.15 14.86
C CYS A 63 2.37 4.98 15.93
N GLY A 64 2.63 4.44 17.13
CA GLY A 64 3.36 5.10 18.21
C GLY A 64 2.51 6.06 19.05
N PHE A 65 1.19 5.87 19.10
CA PHE A 65 0.29 6.70 19.88
C PHE A 65 -0.07 6.07 21.23
N PRO A 66 -0.26 6.91 22.27
CA PRO A 66 -0.60 6.42 23.60
C PRO A 66 -2.06 5.93 23.71
N ASP A 67 -2.95 6.49 22.89
CA ASP A 67 -4.37 6.18 22.90
C ASP A 67 -5.01 6.38 21.52
N TYR A 68 -6.19 5.77 21.35
CA TYR A 68 -6.92 5.81 20.09
C TYR A 68 -7.47 7.21 19.74
N GLY A 69 -7.92 7.97 20.73
CA GLY A 69 -8.50 9.32 20.49
C GLY A 69 -7.48 10.27 19.89
N SER A 70 -6.28 10.30 20.48
CA SER A 70 -5.15 11.10 19.99
C SER A 70 -4.73 10.66 18.58
N PHE A 71 -4.69 9.35 18.32
CA PHE A 71 -4.40 8.81 17.01
C PHE A 71 -5.44 9.24 15.98
N ALA A 72 -6.74 9.04 16.25
CA ALA A 72 -7.81 9.35 15.32
C ALA A 72 -7.88 10.85 14.97
N GLU A 73 -7.69 11.72 15.96
CA GLU A 73 -7.64 13.17 15.75
C GLU A 73 -6.45 13.56 14.87
N GLN A 74 -5.27 13.02 15.16
CA GLN A 74 -4.07 13.32 14.40
C GLN A 74 -4.13 12.73 12.97
N HIS A 75 -4.69 11.53 12.81
CA HIS A 75 -4.92 10.91 11.52
C HIS A 75 -5.82 11.77 10.63
N ARG A 76 -6.91 12.32 11.18
CA ARG A 76 -7.77 13.26 10.46
C ARG A 76 -6.98 14.48 9.96
N LYS A 77 -6.15 15.08 10.82
CA LYS A 77 -5.32 16.24 10.44
C LYS A 77 -4.36 15.90 9.28
N TRP A 78 -3.72 14.74 9.30
CA TRP A 78 -2.82 14.34 8.24
C TRP A 78 -3.54 14.14 6.89
N VAL A 79 -4.73 13.55 6.91
CA VAL A 79 -5.55 13.39 5.70
C VAL A 79 -5.95 14.76 5.14
N GLU A 80 -6.43 15.67 5.97
CA GLU A 80 -6.77 17.03 5.57
C GLU A 80 -5.57 17.80 5.00
N ASP A 81 -4.41 17.67 5.63
CA ASP A 81 -3.19 18.32 5.14
C ASP A 81 -2.69 17.72 3.81
N ALA A 82 -2.84 16.42 3.63
CA ALA A 82 -2.51 15.76 2.37
C ALA A 82 -3.45 16.19 1.24
N LEU A 83 -4.75 16.35 1.51
CA LEU A 83 -5.73 16.86 0.55
C LEU A 83 -5.37 18.29 0.08
N LYS A 84 -4.90 19.16 0.99
CA LYS A 84 -4.48 20.52 0.65
C LYS A 84 -3.18 20.60 -0.15
N LYS A 85 -2.24 19.69 0.09
CA LYS A 85 -0.91 19.66 -0.57
C LYS A 85 -0.96 19.12 -2.00
N GLY A 86 -2.06 18.50 -2.37
CA GLY A 86 -2.17 17.76 -3.63
C GLY A 86 -1.62 16.33 -3.50
N MET A 87 -2.23 15.43 -4.26
CA MET A 87 -2.00 13.99 -4.13
C MET A 87 -1.25 13.45 -5.34
N ASN A 88 0.04 13.23 -5.19
CA ASN A 88 0.81 12.51 -6.19
C ASN A 88 0.77 11.00 -5.93
N ARG A 89 0.88 10.21 -7.00
CA ARG A 89 1.08 8.77 -6.86
C ARG A 89 2.47 8.50 -6.32
N GLU A 90 2.55 7.83 -5.19
CA GLU A 90 3.79 7.39 -4.56
C GLU A 90 3.96 5.88 -4.76
N GLY A 91 4.61 5.48 -5.87
CA GLY A 91 4.75 4.08 -6.27
C GLY A 91 5.47 3.21 -5.25
N HIS A 92 6.31 3.79 -4.38
CA HIS A 92 7.05 3.01 -3.37
C HIS A 92 6.14 2.27 -2.37
N TRP A 93 4.90 2.73 -2.12
CA TRP A 93 3.95 2.01 -1.27
C TRP A 93 3.40 0.72 -1.88
N THR A 94 3.42 0.61 -3.20
CA THR A 94 2.81 -0.51 -3.94
C THR A 94 3.81 -1.33 -4.75
N GLU A 95 4.98 -0.80 -5.03
CA GLU A 95 5.99 -1.39 -5.91
C GLU A 95 7.23 -1.89 -5.15
N SER A 96 7.39 -1.48 -3.87
CA SER A 96 8.53 -1.87 -3.04
C SER A 96 8.22 -3.11 -2.20
N ILE A 97 9.25 -3.85 -1.85
CA ILE A 97 9.19 -5.00 -0.94
C ILE A 97 9.15 -4.53 0.50
N ALA A 98 9.89 -3.45 0.80
CA ALA A 98 9.93 -2.83 2.12
C ALA A 98 10.10 -1.32 2.00
N VAL A 99 9.48 -0.59 2.95
CA VAL A 99 9.56 0.88 3.09
C VAL A 99 9.81 1.21 4.56
N GLY A 100 10.83 2.00 4.82
CA GLY A 100 11.19 2.39 6.20
C GLY A 100 12.53 3.11 6.26
N SER A 101 13.12 3.14 7.45
CA SER A 101 14.49 3.62 7.66
C SER A 101 15.52 2.68 7.01
N SER A 102 16.73 3.16 6.74
CA SER A 102 17.80 2.33 6.19
C SER A 102 18.12 1.14 7.08
N ALA A 103 18.00 1.29 8.42
CA ALA A 103 18.18 0.22 9.38
C ALA A 103 17.11 -0.87 9.23
N PHE A 104 15.84 -0.48 9.09
CA PHE A 104 14.72 -1.41 8.86
C PHE A 104 14.89 -2.17 7.54
N ILE A 105 15.28 -1.49 6.48
CA ILE A 105 15.51 -2.11 5.17
C ILE A 105 16.65 -3.13 5.25
N THR A 106 17.77 -2.77 5.89
CA THR A 106 18.92 -3.68 6.08
C THR A 106 18.54 -4.93 6.88
N ASP A 107 17.75 -4.77 7.95
CA ASP A 107 17.26 -5.89 8.75
C ASP A 107 16.30 -6.78 7.93
N THR A 108 15.43 -6.18 7.15
CA THR A 108 14.53 -6.89 6.26
C THR A 108 15.28 -7.68 5.20
N GLN A 109 16.30 -7.08 4.56
CA GLN A 109 17.19 -7.80 3.63
C GLN A 109 17.87 -8.99 4.27
N ARG A 110 18.37 -8.82 5.50
CA ARG A 110 19.02 -9.90 6.26
C ARG A 110 18.04 -11.05 6.54
N LYS A 111 16.82 -10.75 6.96
CA LYS A 111 15.75 -11.74 7.19
C LYS A 111 15.33 -12.48 5.93
N MET A 112 15.38 -11.82 4.79
CA MET A 112 15.09 -12.43 3.49
C MET A 112 16.18 -13.39 3.00
N GLY A 113 17.41 -13.25 3.46
CA GLY A 113 18.54 -14.11 3.10
C GLY A 113 18.78 -14.17 1.60
N CYS A 114 18.84 -15.38 1.03
CA CYS A 114 19.10 -15.58 -0.40
C CYS A 114 18.04 -14.93 -1.31
N SER A 115 16.82 -14.75 -0.82
CA SER A 115 15.75 -14.07 -1.57
C SER A 115 15.98 -12.57 -1.74
N ALA A 116 16.94 -11.99 -1.01
CA ALA A 116 17.33 -10.59 -1.16
C ALA A 116 18.34 -10.33 -2.30
N LYS A 117 18.89 -11.38 -2.93
CA LYS A 117 19.83 -11.24 -4.05
C LYS A 117 19.19 -10.48 -5.22
N GLY A 118 19.91 -9.47 -5.75
CA GLY A 118 19.45 -8.66 -6.89
C GLY A 118 18.50 -7.53 -6.52
N ARG A 119 18.30 -7.24 -5.21
CA ARG A 119 17.41 -6.17 -4.76
C ARG A 119 18.20 -4.95 -4.33
N LYS A 120 17.83 -3.78 -4.83
CA LYS A 120 18.53 -2.53 -4.57
C LYS A 120 17.85 -1.73 -3.48
N LEU A 121 18.69 -1.19 -2.59
CA LEU A 121 18.28 -0.18 -1.64
C LEU A 121 18.31 1.17 -2.37
N GLU A 122 17.17 1.84 -2.42
CA GLU A 122 17.05 3.20 -2.92
C GLU A 122 16.72 4.12 -1.73
N GLU A 123 17.45 5.23 -1.62
CA GLU A 123 17.17 6.27 -0.63
C GLU A 123 16.43 7.42 -1.29
N GLN A 124 15.32 7.82 -0.69
CA GLN A 124 14.59 9.01 -1.06
C GLN A 124 14.93 10.16 -0.11
N VAL A 125 14.81 11.40 -0.60
CA VAL A 125 14.99 12.61 0.21
C VAL A 125 14.04 12.56 1.41
N ALA A 126 14.56 12.85 2.62
CA ALA A 126 13.86 12.84 3.91
C ALA A 126 13.86 11.53 4.72
N GLY A 127 14.93 10.72 4.62
CA GLY A 127 15.14 9.59 5.54
C GLY A 127 14.25 8.37 5.31
N THR A 128 13.54 8.31 4.19
CA THR A 128 12.77 7.14 3.77
C THR A 128 13.59 6.34 2.77
N SER A 129 13.83 5.08 3.10
CA SER A 129 14.51 4.12 2.21
C SER A 129 13.50 3.06 1.76
N PHE A 130 13.69 2.50 0.60
CA PHE A 130 12.87 1.42 0.10
C PHE A 130 13.71 0.35 -0.61
N LEU A 131 13.21 -0.88 -0.49
CA LEU A 131 13.78 -2.05 -1.13
C LEU A 131 12.93 -2.42 -2.34
N ARG A 132 13.49 -2.32 -3.55
CA ARG A 132 12.85 -2.76 -4.79
C ARG A 132 13.41 -4.06 -5.30
N GLU A 133 12.55 -4.83 -5.97
CA GLU A 133 13.06 -5.86 -6.89
C GLU A 133 13.78 -5.15 -8.03
N ASP A 134 14.95 -5.66 -8.44
CA ASP A 134 15.44 -5.42 -9.79
C ASP A 134 14.44 -6.13 -10.72
N ALA A 135 13.32 -5.48 -10.97
CA ALA A 135 12.47 -5.89 -12.05
C ALA A 135 13.23 -5.54 -13.32
N GLU A 136 13.92 -6.53 -13.90
CA GLU A 136 13.89 -6.55 -15.35
C GLU A 136 12.42 -6.39 -15.72
N PRO A 137 12.08 -5.31 -16.49
CA PRO A 137 10.71 -5.17 -16.92
C PRO A 137 10.33 -6.53 -17.50
N TYR A 138 9.28 -7.13 -16.93
CA TYR A 138 8.69 -8.34 -17.51
C TYR A 138 8.26 -7.89 -18.89
N HIS A 139 9.20 -7.95 -19.83
CA HIS A 139 8.92 -7.89 -21.24
C HIS A 139 8.15 -9.16 -21.52
N ALA A 140 6.88 -9.17 -21.15
CA ALA A 140 5.92 -9.95 -21.85
C ALA A 140 5.97 -9.45 -23.30
N HIS A 141 6.97 -9.91 -24.05
CA HIS A 141 6.81 -10.10 -25.47
C HIS A 141 5.71 -11.15 -25.62
N PHE A 142 4.50 -10.74 -25.26
CA PHE A 142 3.32 -11.30 -25.82
C PHE A 142 3.36 -10.82 -27.28
N THR A 143 4.21 -11.42 -28.08
CA THR A 143 3.90 -11.58 -29.48
C THR A 143 2.60 -12.36 -29.43
N GLY A 144 1.50 -11.62 -29.53
CA GLY A 144 0.20 -12.21 -29.78
C GLY A 144 0.40 -13.12 -30.98
N LYS A 145 0.62 -14.40 -30.73
CA LYS A 145 0.25 -15.39 -31.73
C LYS A 145 -1.23 -15.16 -31.90
N SER A 146 -1.56 -14.39 -32.93
CA SER A 146 -2.89 -14.39 -33.50
C SER A 146 -3.08 -15.75 -34.16
N GLU A 147 -3.07 -16.80 -33.37
CA GLU A 147 -3.70 -18.03 -33.79
C GLU A 147 -5.19 -17.70 -33.74
N VAL A 148 -5.70 -17.36 -34.89
CA VAL A 148 -7.13 -17.37 -35.17
C VAL A 148 -7.63 -18.68 -34.57
N LEU A 149 -8.52 -18.57 -33.57
CA LEU A 149 -9.19 -19.73 -33.00
C LEU A 149 -9.82 -20.49 -34.16
N SER A 150 -9.21 -21.61 -34.55
CA SER A 150 -9.80 -22.46 -35.57
C SER A 150 -11.11 -23.05 -35.01
N PRO A 151 -12.17 -23.21 -35.79
CA PRO A 151 -13.45 -23.76 -35.35
C PRO A 151 -13.34 -25.09 -34.58
N GLY A 152 -12.25 -25.81 -34.71
CA GLY A 152 -12.00 -27.04 -33.98
C GLY A 152 -11.51 -26.91 -32.54
N ASN A 153 -11.19 -25.70 -32.03
CA ASN A 153 -10.73 -25.45 -30.67
C ASN A 153 -11.82 -24.82 -29.77
N ALA A 154 -13.06 -24.79 -30.22
CA ALA A 154 -14.19 -24.37 -29.40
C ALA A 154 -14.62 -25.52 -28.51
N PHE A 155 -14.36 -25.41 -27.20
CA PHE A 155 -15.01 -26.27 -26.22
C PHE A 155 -16.46 -25.77 -26.07
N PHE A 156 -17.40 -26.54 -26.58
CA PHE A 156 -18.81 -26.36 -26.24
C PHE A 156 -19.04 -27.08 -24.91
N TRP A 157 -19.58 -26.36 -23.94
CA TRP A 157 -20.22 -26.96 -22.79
C TRP A 157 -21.63 -27.33 -23.25
N ASP A 158 -21.89 -28.62 -23.45
CA ASP A 158 -23.23 -29.13 -23.59
C ASP A 158 -23.92 -29.10 -22.23
N ASP A 159 -25.12 -28.52 -22.18
CA ASP A 159 -25.99 -28.40 -21.00
C ASP A 159 -26.45 -29.76 -20.47
#